data_a4c63462e1cc26e9bdd4da3393b6a210
#
_entry.id   a4c63462e1cc26e9bdd4da3393b6a210
#
_cell.length_a   1.000
_cell.length_b   1.000
_cell.length_c   1.000
_cell.angle_alpha   90.00
_cell.angle_beta   90.00
_cell.angle_gamma   90.00
#
_symmetry.space_group_name_H-M   'P 1'
#
loop_
_entity.id
_entity.type
_entity.pdbx_description
1 polymer ?
#
loop_
_entity_poly.entity_id
_entity_poly.type
_entity_poly.pdbx_seq_one_letter_code
_entity_poly.pdbx_strand_id
1 'polypeptide(L)'
;MKKSEKNLHWSEEKEVIKTNKPVKFLFKLFQIFPSPVVLFLIYPIAFFYYIFSKRARTECKIYQKNLKTFAKEKLSKRISVYRQILSFTLCVLEKIEGWLGKFVYKDLILHDDDLKNLQALISSGKGAVIISSHLGNIELMRSLYNFGENGLQKSVKISVIMEMKATEQFTKTLQEINPDFSLNVVTPGEISPETIIDFQERIENGEMIIFTGDRTSAASKNRVIRNDFLGKPADFPYGVFLLAALLDAPVFYMFGLREKISIFPRYNIYVEKSKISFDCKRAEREERIKELCFEFVKKLEKFCVEYPEQWYNFYNFWL
;
A
#
# COMPACT_ATOMS: atom_id res chain seq x y z
N MET A 1 17.57 -23.38 27.61
CA MET A 1 17.74 -23.32 26.14
C MET A 1 16.64 -22.45 25.55
N LYS A 2 16.92 -21.17 25.21
CA LYS A 2 15.99 -20.31 24.48
C LYS A 2 15.96 -20.80 23.02
N LYS A 3 14.81 -21.28 22.55
CA LYS A 3 14.57 -21.54 21.13
C LYS A 3 14.88 -20.25 20.36
N SER A 4 15.83 -20.30 19.43
CA SER A 4 16.04 -19.23 18.45
C SER A 4 14.70 -19.01 17.73
N GLU A 5 14.11 -17.82 17.89
CA GLU A 5 13.03 -17.40 17.01
C GLU A 5 13.60 -17.43 15.59
N LYS A 6 13.19 -18.44 14.80
CA LYS A 6 13.49 -18.47 13.37
C LYS A 6 12.97 -17.15 12.78
N ASN A 7 13.84 -16.44 12.07
CA ASN A 7 13.44 -15.31 11.24
C ASN A 7 12.53 -15.83 10.13
N LEU A 8 11.25 -15.97 10.44
CA LEU A 8 10.22 -16.31 9.47
C LEU A 8 10.05 -15.12 8.52
N HIS A 9 9.91 -15.41 7.24
CA HIS A 9 9.54 -14.40 6.25
C HIS A 9 8.17 -13.81 6.62
N TRP A 10 7.96 -12.52 6.43
CA TRP A 10 6.71 -11.84 6.85
C TRP A 10 5.44 -12.50 6.28
N SER A 11 5.49 -13.07 5.09
CA SER A 11 4.36 -13.76 4.44
C SER A 11 4.08 -15.15 4.98
N GLU A 12 4.97 -15.71 5.81
CA GLU A 12 4.77 -16.97 6.55
C GLU A 12 4.22 -16.72 7.96
N GLU A 13 4.12 -15.46 8.36
CA GLU A 13 3.57 -15.09 9.66
C GLU A 13 2.05 -15.29 9.66
N LYS A 14 1.58 -15.93 10.71
CA LYS A 14 0.14 -16.07 10.93
C LYS A 14 -0.45 -14.75 11.39
N GLU A 15 -1.64 -14.46 10.94
CA GLU A 15 -2.40 -13.30 11.38
C GLU A 15 -2.42 -13.23 12.93
N VAL A 16 -2.06 -12.07 13.48
CA VAL A 16 -2.04 -11.83 14.93
C VAL A 16 -3.46 -11.89 15.50
N ILE A 17 -4.44 -11.46 14.69
CA ILE A 17 -5.86 -11.46 15.06
C ILE A 17 -6.48 -12.82 14.71
N LYS A 18 -6.51 -13.73 15.66
CA LYS A 18 -7.09 -15.09 15.53
C LYS A 18 -8.63 -15.10 15.46
N THR A 19 -9.29 -13.99 15.63
CA THR A 19 -10.76 -13.89 15.69
C THR A 19 -11.22 -12.55 15.11
N ASN A 20 -12.38 -12.54 14.47
CA ASN A 20 -12.99 -11.33 13.89
C ASN A 20 -13.64 -10.41 14.94
N LYS A 21 -13.69 -10.83 16.22
CA LYS A 21 -14.34 -10.05 17.30
C LYS A 21 -13.79 -8.61 17.46
N PRO A 22 -12.45 -8.40 17.51
CA PRO A 22 -11.92 -7.02 17.62
C PRO A 22 -12.29 -6.13 16.44
N VAL A 23 -12.27 -6.67 15.22
CA VAL A 23 -12.61 -5.92 14.01
C VAL A 23 -14.10 -5.57 14.02
N LYS A 24 -15.00 -6.54 14.31
CA LYS A 24 -16.44 -6.31 14.45
C LYS A 24 -16.76 -5.32 15.58
N PHE A 25 -16.00 -5.35 16.68
CA PHE A 25 -16.16 -4.40 17.78
C PHE A 25 -15.79 -2.98 17.33
N LEU A 26 -14.66 -2.80 16.64
CA LEU A 26 -14.28 -1.50 16.09
C LEU A 26 -15.31 -0.97 15.10
N PHE A 27 -15.86 -1.83 14.23
CA PHE A 27 -16.95 -1.45 13.33
C PHE A 27 -18.16 -0.91 14.09
N LYS A 28 -18.59 -1.61 15.15
CA LYS A 28 -19.69 -1.13 16.01
C LYS A 28 -19.38 0.22 16.66
N LEU A 29 -18.12 0.41 17.10
CA LEU A 29 -17.71 1.71 17.66
C LEU A 29 -17.84 2.82 16.60
N PHE A 30 -17.38 2.58 15.36
CA PHE A 30 -17.52 3.56 14.28
C PHE A 30 -18.98 3.81 13.86
N GLN A 31 -19.91 2.87 14.09
CA GLN A 31 -21.34 3.07 13.84
C GLN A 31 -22.01 3.92 14.92
N ILE A 32 -21.54 3.81 16.17
CA ILE A 32 -22.16 4.48 17.34
C ILE A 32 -21.52 5.86 17.58
N PHE A 33 -20.18 5.94 17.45
CA PHE A 33 -19.43 7.15 17.80
C PHE A 33 -18.90 7.87 16.55
N PRO A 34 -18.79 9.21 16.59
CA PRO A 34 -18.09 9.96 15.56
C PRO A 34 -16.62 9.52 15.43
N SER A 35 -16.11 9.53 14.19
CA SER A 35 -14.73 9.13 13.89
C SER A 35 -13.65 9.76 14.79
N PRO A 36 -13.70 11.07 15.14
CA PRO A 36 -12.69 11.66 16.03
C PRO A 36 -12.63 11.01 17.41
N VAL A 37 -13.77 10.57 17.97
CA VAL A 37 -13.81 9.88 19.27
C VAL A 37 -13.13 8.52 19.18
N VAL A 38 -13.42 7.74 18.13
CA VAL A 38 -12.80 6.43 17.91
C VAL A 38 -11.31 6.59 17.66
N LEU A 39 -10.91 7.57 16.85
CA LEU A 39 -9.51 7.88 16.58
C LEU A 39 -8.75 8.29 17.85
N PHE A 40 -9.41 9.02 18.78
CA PHE A 40 -8.81 9.38 20.06
C PHE A 40 -8.51 8.14 20.92
N LEU A 41 -9.40 7.15 20.93
CA LEU A 41 -9.20 5.91 21.67
C LEU A 41 -8.01 5.07 21.19
N ILE A 42 -7.48 5.36 19.99
CA ILE A 42 -6.33 4.62 19.45
C ILE A 42 -5.00 4.97 20.14
N TYR A 43 -4.87 6.18 20.71
CA TYR A 43 -3.62 6.61 21.33
C TYR A 43 -3.14 5.68 22.46
N PRO A 44 -3.98 5.29 23.43
CA PRO A 44 -3.58 4.31 24.43
C PRO A 44 -3.28 2.95 23.81
N ILE A 45 -4.02 2.50 22.79
CA ILE A 45 -3.75 1.22 22.12
C ILE A 45 -2.36 1.24 21.45
N ALA A 46 -2.05 2.31 20.71
CA ALA A 46 -0.74 2.49 20.09
C ALA A 46 0.39 2.54 21.12
N PHE A 47 0.15 3.16 22.30
CA PHE A 47 1.11 3.22 23.39
C PHE A 47 1.41 1.84 23.97
N PHE A 48 0.38 1.04 24.24
CA PHE A 48 0.57 -0.33 24.69
C PHE A 48 1.26 -1.20 23.64
N TYR A 49 0.88 -1.08 22.38
CA TYR A 49 1.57 -1.78 21.29
C TYR A 49 3.04 -1.38 21.19
N TYR A 50 3.35 -0.09 21.35
CA TYR A 50 4.73 0.39 21.40
C TYR A 50 5.52 -0.23 22.55
N ILE A 51 4.93 -0.38 23.75
CA ILE A 51 5.61 -0.98 24.90
C ILE A 51 5.87 -2.47 24.68
N PHE A 52 4.87 -3.21 24.23
CA PHE A 52 4.93 -4.68 24.19
C PHE A 52 5.57 -5.24 22.92
N SER A 53 5.50 -4.55 21.78
CA SER A 53 6.07 -5.03 20.51
C SER A 53 7.55 -4.65 20.36
N LYS A 54 8.44 -5.50 20.90
CA LYS A 54 9.90 -5.31 20.75
C LYS A 54 10.33 -5.31 19.27
N ARG A 55 9.75 -6.23 18.48
CA ARG A 55 10.07 -6.37 17.06
C ARG A 55 9.73 -5.08 16.28
N ALA A 56 8.50 -4.59 16.37
CA ALA A 56 8.10 -3.36 15.70
C ALA A 56 9.03 -2.19 16.05
N ARG A 57 9.41 -2.04 17.34
CA ARG A 57 10.37 -1.00 17.74
C ARG A 57 11.74 -1.18 17.11
N THR A 58 12.22 -2.42 17.00
CA THR A 58 13.54 -2.71 16.42
C THR A 58 13.57 -2.35 14.95
N GLU A 59 12.59 -2.81 14.18
CA GLU A 59 12.51 -2.56 12.74
C GLU A 59 12.29 -1.07 12.41
N CYS A 60 11.43 -0.40 13.17
CA CYS A 60 11.28 1.06 13.06
C CYS A 60 12.61 1.80 13.33
N LYS A 61 13.41 1.36 14.33
CA LYS A 61 14.70 1.97 14.60
C LYS A 61 15.69 1.79 13.45
N ILE A 62 15.73 0.59 12.85
CA ILE A 62 16.59 0.30 11.70
C ILE A 62 16.21 1.19 10.51
N TYR A 63 14.93 1.24 10.18
CA TYR A 63 14.41 2.11 9.12
C TYR A 63 14.76 3.59 9.38
N GLN A 64 14.43 4.10 10.57
CA GLN A 64 14.69 5.51 10.91
C GLN A 64 16.18 5.86 10.93
N LYS A 65 17.05 4.92 11.29
CA LYS A 65 18.50 5.10 11.19
C LYS A 65 18.95 5.24 9.74
N ASN A 66 18.50 4.33 8.86
CA ASN A 66 18.85 4.36 7.44
C ASN A 66 18.30 5.64 6.78
N LEU A 67 17.04 5.98 7.07
CA LEU A 67 16.41 7.20 6.56
C LEU A 67 17.17 8.47 6.98
N LYS A 68 17.56 8.59 8.25
CA LYS A 68 18.35 9.73 8.74
C LYS A 68 19.70 9.83 8.04
N THR A 69 20.37 8.69 7.82
CA THR A 69 21.67 8.67 7.13
C THR A 69 21.52 9.08 5.67
N PHE A 70 20.46 8.62 5.01
CA PHE A 70 20.18 8.92 3.60
C PHE A 70 19.72 10.37 3.38
N ALA A 71 18.76 10.81 4.18
CA ALA A 71 18.10 12.11 3.99
C ALA A 71 18.96 13.30 4.49
N LYS A 72 19.85 13.05 5.46
CA LYS A 72 20.69 14.09 6.08
C LYS A 72 19.83 15.31 6.51
N GLU A 73 20.16 16.48 5.99
CA GLU A 73 19.48 17.76 6.31
C GLU A 73 18.09 17.88 5.67
N LYS A 74 17.75 17.03 4.68
CA LYS A 74 16.44 17.06 4.03
C LYS A 74 15.31 16.56 4.94
N LEU A 75 15.64 15.91 6.04
CA LEU A 75 14.66 15.44 7.00
C LEU A 75 14.18 16.59 7.90
N SER A 76 13.11 17.27 7.51
CA SER A 76 12.61 18.49 8.18
C SER A 76 11.94 18.24 9.53
N LYS A 77 11.63 17.00 9.89
CA LYS A 77 10.87 16.65 11.10
C LYS A 77 11.64 15.68 11.99
N ARG A 78 11.49 15.86 13.30
CA ARG A 78 11.92 14.83 14.26
C ARG A 78 11.04 13.60 14.09
N ILE A 79 11.65 12.48 13.76
CA ILE A 79 10.97 11.17 13.65
C ILE A 79 11.12 10.40 14.95
N SER A 80 10.05 9.67 15.30
CA SER A 80 10.02 8.83 16.50
C SER A 80 9.37 7.50 16.23
N VAL A 81 9.89 6.46 16.84
CA VAL A 81 9.34 5.09 16.72
C VAL A 81 7.89 5.04 17.19
N TYR A 82 7.57 5.73 18.29
CA TYR A 82 6.20 5.79 18.79
C TYR A 82 5.26 6.44 17.76
N ARG A 83 5.65 7.57 17.15
CA ARG A 83 4.84 8.24 16.14
C ARG A 83 4.63 7.39 14.88
N GLN A 84 5.65 6.61 14.47
CA GLN A 84 5.50 5.67 13.35
C GLN A 84 4.51 4.54 13.69
N ILE A 85 4.57 4.00 14.90
CA ILE A 85 3.62 2.98 15.38
C ILE A 85 2.21 3.59 15.51
N LEU A 86 2.07 4.79 16.05
CA LEU A 86 0.80 5.49 16.13
C LEU A 86 0.21 5.75 14.74
N SER A 87 1.04 6.21 13.80
CA SER A 87 0.65 6.42 12.41
C SER A 87 0.11 5.14 11.75
N PHE A 88 0.79 4.00 11.97
CA PHE A 88 0.32 2.70 11.53
C PHE A 88 -1.04 2.33 12.13
N THR A 89 -1.19 2.49 13.45
CA THR A 89 -2.42 2.12 14.14
C THR A 89 -3.59 2.96 13.66
N LEU A 90 -3.37 4.26 13.41
CA LEU A 90 -4.36 5.12 12.79
C LEU A 90 -4.69 4.69 11.36
N CYS A 91 -3.70 4.32 10.55
CA CYS A 91 -3.91 3.81 9.20
C CYS A 91 -4.81 2.55 9.17
N VAL A 92 -4.65 1.64 10.14
CA VAL A 92 -5.53 0.46 10.27
C VAL A 92 -6.99 0.85 10.54
N LEU A 93 -7.22 1.86 11.39
CA LEU A 93 -8.58 2.36 11.64
C LEU A 93 -9.17 3.05 10.41
N GLU A 94 -8.38 3.84 9.72
CA GLU A 94 -8.80 4.52 8.49
C GLU A 94 -9.18 3.54 7.38
N LYS A 95 -8.54 2.38 7.32
CA LYS A 95 -8.99 1.32 6.43
C LYS A 95 -10.43 0.91 6.74
N ILE A 96 -10.77 0.78 8.02
CA ILE A 96 -12.13 0.46 8.45
C ILE A 96 -13.10 1.60 8.06
N GLU A 97 -12.73 2.86 8.24
CA GLU A 97 -13.53 4.01 7.83
C GLU A 97 -13.74 4.05 6.30
N GLY A 98 -12.70 3.75 5.53
CA GLY A 98 -12.78 3.64 4.08
C GLY A 98 -13.79 2.58 3.64
N TRP A 99 -13.80 1.42 4.31
CA TRP A 99 -14.76 0.34 4.05
C TRP A 99 -16.19 0.70 4.48
N LEU A 100 -16.37 1.62 5.41
CA LEU A 100 -17.67 2.18 5.78
C LEU A 100 -18.12 3.33 4.85
N GLY A 101 -17.33 3.66 3.82
CA GLY A 101 -17.62 4.77 2.91
C GLY A 101 -17.57 6.14 3.58
N LYS A 102 -16.87 6.27 4.72
CA LYS A 102 -16.79 7.53 5.48
C LYS A 102 -15.77 8.52 4.93
N PHE A 103 -14.88 8.12 4.05
CA PHE A 103 -13.97 9.05 3.38
C PHE A 103 -14.73 9.87 2.36
N VAL A 104 -14.61 11.19 2.48
CA VAL A 104 -15.20 12.15 1.56
C VAL A 104 -14.09 12.79 0.74
N TYR A 105 -14.34 13.02 -0.52
CA TYR A 105 -13.39 13.61 -1.46
C TYR A 105 -12.76 14.92 -0.96
N LYS A 106 -13.51 15.72 -0.19
CA LYS A 106 -13.04 16.97 0.43
C LYS A 106 -11.90 16.79 1.45
N ASP A 107 -11.70 15.59 1.97
CA ASP A 107 -10.61 15.29 2.91
C ASP A 107 -9.30 14.96 2.17
N LEU A 108 -9.35 14.90 0.84
CA LEU A 108 -8.23 14.60 -0.03
C LEU A 108 -7.62 15.89 -0.60
N ILE A 109 -6.31 15.99 -0.53
CA ILE A 109 -5.50 17.00 -1.21
C ILE A 109 -4.88 16.31 -2.40
N LEU A 110 -5.36 16.63 -3.59
CA LEU A 110 -4.90 16.02 -4.82
C LEU A 110 -3.69 16.77 -5.36
N HIS A 111 -2.60 16.06 -5.58
CA HIS A 111 -1.42 16.55 -6.26
C HIS A 111 -1.53 16.17 -7.74
N ASP A 112 -1.71 17.17 -8.59
CA ASP A 112 -2.29 17.07 -9.92
C ASP A 112 -1.27 16.77 -11.03
N ASP A 113 -0.15 16.09 -10.72
CA ASP A 113 0.88 15.85 -11.74
C ASP A 113 0.34 14.96 -12.88
N ASP A 114 -0.19 13.79 -12.56
CA ASP A 114 -0.71 12.82 -13.54
C ASP A 114 -2.15 12.34 -13.25
N LEU A 115 -2.82 12.91 -12.25
CA LEU A 115 -4.18 12.52 -11.91
C LEU A 115 -5.15 12.76 -13.06
N LYS A 116 -5.04 13.90 -13.75
CA LYS A 116 -5.87 14.20 -14.93
C LYS A 116 -5.63 13.20 -16.06
N ASN A 117 -4.38 12.78 -16.26
CA ASN A 117 -4.04 11.77 -17.26
C ASN A 117 -4.71 10.43 -16.93
N LEU A 118 -4.70 10.03 -15.65
CA LEU A 118 -5.37 8.82 -15.19
C LEU A 118 -6.90 8.93 -15.32
N GLN A 119 -7.49 10.07 -14.94
CA GLN A 119 -8.92 10.34 -15.10
C GLN A 119 -9.37 10.32 -16.56
N ALA A 120 -8.58 10.93 -17.48
CA ALA A 120 -8.84 10.90 -18.90
C ALA A 120 -8.79 9.48 -19.47
N LEU A 121 -7.82 8.66 -19.02
CA LEU A 121 -7.71 7.26 -19.40
C LEU A 121 -8.95 6.46 -18.96
N ILE A 122 -9.36 6.60 -17.70
CA ILE A 122 -10.56 5.96 -17.16
C ILE A 122 -11.82 6.40 -17.92
N SER A 123 -11.95 7.70 -18.19
CA SER A 123 -13.09 8.26 -18.91
C SER A 123 -13.17 7.74 -20.36
N SER A 124 -12.05 7.36 -20.96
CA SER A 124 -12.00 6.70 -22.26
C SER A 124 -12.40 5.21 -22.22
N GLY A 125 -12.71 4.68 -21.05
CA GLY A 125 -13.09 3.28 -20.84
C GLY A 125 -11.90 2.33 -20.75
N LYS A 126 -10.68 2.85 -20.59
CA LYS A 126 -9.46 2.05 -20.42
C LYS A 126 -8.95 2.09 -18.99
N GLY A 127 -8.43 0.96 -18.53
CA GLY A 127 -7.83 0.81 -17.22
C GLY A 127 -6.32 1.07 -17.19
N ALA A 128 -5.72 0.81 -16.05
CA ALA A 128 -4.30 0.98 -15.84
C ALA A 128 -3.77 -0.02 -14.79
N VAL A 129 -2.47 -0.17 -14.79
CA VAL A 129 -1.72 -0.81 -13.70
C VAL A 129 -1.32 0.25 -12.68
N ILE A 130 -1.61 -0.02 -11.41
CA ILE A 130 -1.24 0.86 -10.30
C ILE A 130 -0.23 0.15 -9.40
N ILE A 131 0.97 0.72 -9.28
CA ILE A 131 1.98 0.25 -8.33
C ILE A 131 1.98 1.19 -7.12
N SER A 132 1.69 0.65 -5.96
CA SER A 132 1.71 1.35 -4.68
C SER A 132 2.68 0.67 -3.70
N SER A 133 2.63 1.06 -2.43
CA SER A 133 3.50 0.54 -1.39
C SER A 133 2.79 0.48 -0.04
N HIS A 134 3.49 -0.04 0.99
CA HIS A 134 3.06 0.05 2.38
C HIS A 134 3.43 1.39 3.04
N LEU A 135 3.73 2.41 2.25
CA LEU A 135 3.87 3.79 2.68
C LEU A 135 2.50 4.48 2.60
N GLY A 136 1.95 4.85 3.76
CA GLY A 136 0.63 5.46 3.85
C GLY A 136 -0.52 4.48 3.75
N ASN A 137 -1.66 4.91 3.23
CA ASN A 137 -2.90 4.16 3.16
C ASN A 137 -3.40 4.03 1.71
N ILE A 138 -3.20 2.86 1.13
CA ILE A 138 -3.64 2.53 -0.24
C ILE A 138 -5.18 2.54 -0.39
N GLU A 139 -5.91 2.28 0.71
CA GLU A 139 -7.39 2.25 0.67
C GLU A 139 -7.99 3.63 0.35
N LEU A 140 -7.25 4.72 0.58
CA LEU A 140 -7.67 6.06 0.19
C LEU A 140 -7.88 6.21 -1.32
N MET A 141 -7.20 5.37 -2.11
CA MET A 141 -7.33 5.40 -3.57
C MET A 141 -8.70 4.96 -4.04
N ARG A 142 -9.42 4.15 -3.23
CA ARG A 142 -10.79 3.76 -3.54
C ARG A 142 -11.74 4.95 -3.54
N SER A 143 -11.52 5.94 -2.67
CA SER A 143 -12.34 7.16 -2.65
C SER A 143 -12.16 8.03 -3.90
N LEU A 144 -11.03 7.89 -4.60
CA LEU A 144 -10.80 8.56 -5.89
C LEU A 144 -11.65 8.00 -7.03
N TYR A 145 -12.10 6.75 -6.91
CA TYR A 145 -12.85 6.04 -7.94
C TYR A 145 -14.33 5.93 -7.63
N ASN A 146 -14.78 6.50 -6.51
CA ASN A 146 -16.20 6.57 -6.19
C ASN A 146 -16.90 7.60 -7.08
N PHE A 147 -18.11 7.22 -7.48
CA PHE A 147 -18.98 7.98 -8.36
C PHE A 147 -19.30 9.40 -7.84
N GLY A 148 -19.23 10.39 -8.71
CA GLY A 148 -19.90 11.70 -8.55
C GLY A 148 -19.05 12.85 -8.05
N GLU A 149 -18.13 12.66 -7.11
CA GLU A 149 -17.34 13.77 -6.54
C GLU A 149 -16.02 14.05 -7.28
N ASN A 150 -15.53 13.09 -8.06
CA ASN A 150 -14.23 13.13 -8.75
C ASN A 150 -14.34 13.42 -10.26
N GLY A 151 -15.53 13.75 -10.76
CA GLY A 151 -15.77 13.99 -12.20
C GLY A 151 -15.87 12.73 -13.06
N LEU A 152 -15.79 11.53 -12.49
CA LEU A 152 -16.01 10.26 -13.20
C LEU A 152 -17.50 9.97 -13.31
N GLN A 153 -17.96 9.52 -14.49
CA GLN A 153 -19.37 9.19 -14.73
C GLN A 153 -19.77 7.80 -14.22
N LYS A 154 -18.81 6.95 -13.87
CA LYS A 154 -19.02 5.58 -13.40
C LYS A 154 -18.01 5.22 -12.32
N SER A 155 -18.43 4.33 -11.40
CA SER A 155 -17.48 3.71 -10.47
C SER A 155 -16.49 2.82 -11.24
N VAL A 156 -15.21 2.88 -10.89
CA VAL A 156 -14.16 2.08 -11.51
C VAL A 156 -14.02 0.76 -10.76
N LYS A 157 -14.01 -0.35 -11.48
CA LYS A 157 -13.70 -1.64 -10.90
C LYS A 157 -12.22 -1.73 -10.56
N ILE A 158 -11.92 -2.39 -9.45
CA ILE A 158 -10.56 -2.53 -8.94
C ILE A 158 -10.29 -3.99 -8.61
N SER A 159 -9.22 -4.53 -9.18
CA SER A 159 -8.62 -5.80 -8.75
C SER A 159 -7.33 -5.54 -7.98
N VAL A 160 -7.18 -6.16 -6.81
CA VAL A 160 -5.99 -6.00 -5.96
C VAL A 160 -5.23 -7.31 -5.85
N ILE A 161 -3.93 -7.26 -6.13
CA ILE A 161 -3.05 -8.41 -5.92
C ILE A 161 -2.38 -8.26 -4.57
N MET A 162 -2.73 -9.14 -3.62
CA MET A 162 -2.19 -9.10 -2.26
C MET A 162 -2.08 -10.48 -1.63
N GLU A 163 -1.12 -10.64 -0.71
CA GLU A 163 -0.99 -11.87 0.08
C GLU A 163 -2.10 -11.94 1.15
N MET A 164 -2.97 -12.93 1.02
CA MET A 164 -4.15 -13.06 1.88
C MET A 164 -3.85 -13.66 3.26
N LYS A 165 -2.81 -14.52 3.38
CA LYS A 165 -2.55 -15.29 4.62
C LYS A 165 -2.41 -14.45 5.88
N ALA A 166 -1.84 -13.25 5.75
CA ALA A 166 -1.63 -12.35 6.88
C ALA A 166 -2.85 -11.45 7.20
N THR A 167 -3.86 -11.40 6.33
CA THR A 167 -5.01 -10.48 6.46
C THR A 167 -6.35 -11.13 6.14
N GLU A 168 -6.40 -12.45 6.01
CA GLU A 168 -7.57 -13.20 5.54
C GLU A 168 -8.82 -12.94 6.40
N GLN A 169 -8.69 -13.05 7.73
CA GLN A 169 -9.80 -12.82 8.65
C GLN A 169 -10.27 -11.36 8.62
N PHE A 170 -9.34 -10.42 8.54
CA PHE A 170 -9.64 -9.01 8.44
C PHE A 170 -10.40 -8.71 7.13
N THR A 171 -9.89 -9.18 6.00
CA THR A 171 -10.50 -8.95 4.68
C THR A 171 -11.88 -9.61 4.57
N LYS A 172 -12.04 -10.88 5.01
CA LYS A 172 -13.33 -11.56 5.05
C LYS A 172 -14.35 -10.79 5.90
N THR A 173 -13.93 -10.30 7.08
CA THR A 173 -14.82 -9.52 7.95
C THR A 173 -15.25 -8.22 7.28
N LEU A 174 -14.36 -7.56 6.56
CA LEU A 174 -14.69 -6.35 5.81
C LEU A 174 -15.71 -6.62 4.69
N GLN A 175 -15.53 -7.70 3.93
CA GLN A 175 -16.45 -8.12 2.86
C GLN A 175 -17.84 -8.50 3.41
N GLU A 176 -17.90 -9.18 4.58
CA GLU A 176 -19.17 -9.48 5.26
C GLU A 176 -19.94 -8.20 5.67
N ILE A 177 -19.21 -7.14 6.05
CA ILE A 177 -19.81 -5.90 6.54
C ILE A 177 -20.30 -5.01 5.40
N ASN A 178 -19.57 -4.98 4.29
CA ASN A 178 -19.91 -4.18 3.12
C ASN A 178 -19.70 -4.97 1.81
N PRO A 179 -20.68 -5.78 1.40
CA PRO A 179 -20.60 -6.59 0.17
C PRO A 179 -20.47 -5.75 -1.11
N ASP A 180 -21.02 -4.53 -1.12
CA ASP A 180 -20.98 -3.62 -2.28
C ASP A 180 -19.58 -3.08 -2.55
N PHE A 181 -18.71 -3.13 -1.52
CA PHE A 181 -17.29 -2.81 -1.62
C PHE A 181 -16.43 -4.02 -1.98
N SER A 182 -16.96 -4.99 -2.71
CA SER A 182 -16.22 -6.18 -3.13
C SER A 182 -14.99 -5.78 -3.94
N LEU A 183 -13.80 -5.94 -3.34
CA LEU A 183 -12.56 -5.98 -4.09
C LEU A 183 -12.41 -7.36 -4.71
N ASN A 184 -12.06 -7.39 -5.99
CA ASN A 184 -11.55 -8.61 -6.56
C ASN A 184 -10.10 -8.78 -6.07
N VAL A 185 -9.90 -9.69 -5.12
CA VAL A 185 -8.59 -9.96 -4.54
C VAL A 185 -8.02 -11.22 -5.17
N VAL A 186 -6.82 -11.12 -5.70
CA VAL A 186 -6.07 -12.24 -6.28
C VAL A 186 -4.79 -12.45 -5.48
N THR A 187 -4.52 -13.70 -5.10
CA THR A 187 -3.29 -14.04 -4.35
C THR A 187 -2.13 -14.19 -5.34
N PRO A 188 -0.91 -13.66 -5.04
CA PRO A 188 0.24 -13.77 -5.92
C PRO A 188 0.57 -15.21 -6.36
N GLY A 189 0.31 -16.21 -5.51
CA GLY A 189 0.52 -17.63 -5.82
C GLY A 189 -0.49 -18.24 -6.79
N GLU A 190 -1.59 -17.55 -7.10
CA GLU A 190 -2.66 -17.98 -7.99
C GLU A 190 -2.52 -17.36 -9.39
N ILE A 191 -1.51 -16.52 -9.62
CA ILE A 191 -1.29 -15.87 -10.91
C ILE A 191 -0.75 -16.90 -11.90
N SER A 192 -1.54 -17.19 -12.89
CA SER A 192 -1.24 -18.09 -14.02
C SER A 192 -1.27 -17.32 -15.36
N PRO A 193 -0.88 -17.90 -16.47
CA PRO A 193 -1.04 -17.28 -17.81
C PRO A 193 -2.48 -16.85 -18.09
N GLU A 194 -3.47 -17.65 -17.67
CA GLU A 194 -4.90 -17.35 -17.83
C GLU A 194 -5.30 -16.12 -16.99
N THR A 195 -4.76 -15.99 -15.78
CA THR A 195 -4.97 -14.80 -14.92
C THR A 195 -4.43 -13.53 -15.59
N ILE A 196 -3.31 -13.62 -16.30
CA ILE A 196 -2.74 -12.48 -17.03
C ILE A 196 -3.65 -12.04 -18.16
N ILE A 197 -4.20 -13.00 -18.92
CA ILE A 197 -5.16 -12.72 -20.01
C ILE A 197 -6.43 -12.07 -19.44
N ASP A 198 -6.97 -12.61 -18.34
CA ASP A 198 -8.14 -12.04 -17.67
C ASP A 198 -7.86 -10.60 -17.18
N PHE A 199 -6.69 -10.32 -16.64
CA PHE A 199 -6.32 -8.97 -16.24
C PHE A 199 -6.18 -8.02 -17.43
N GLN A 200 -5.65 -8.47 -18.57
CA GLN A 200 -5.60 -7.65 -19.79
C GLN A 200 -7.00 -7.28 -20.26
N GLU A 201 -7.92 -8.25 -20.32
CA GLU A 201 -9.33 -8.00 -20.68
C GLU A 201 -10.00 -7.02 -19.70
N ARG A 202 -9.74 -7.14 -18.39
CA ARG A 202 -10.25 -6.22 -17.38
C ARG A 202 -9.75 -4.80 -17.58
N ILE A 203 -8.46 -4.63 -17.89
CA ILE A 203 -7.84 -3.32 -18.17
C ILE A 203 -8.47 -2.72 -19.44
N GLU A 204 -8.68 -3.51 -20.48
CA GLU A 204 -9.37 -3.05 -21.69
C GLU A 204 -10.83 -2.60 -21.43
N ASN A 205 -11.45 -3.16 -20.39
CA ASN A 205 -12.80 -2.79 -19.92
C ASN A 205 -12.78 -1.70 -18.82
N GLY A 206 -11.67 -0.99 -18.62
CA GLY A 206 -11.57 0.15 -17.72
C GLY A 206 -11.29 -0.20 -16.26
N GLU A 207 -10.91 -1.46 -15.94
CA GLU A 207 -10.59 -1.87 -14.58
C GLU A 207 -9.13 -1.51 -14.20
N MET A 208 -8.89 -1.14 -12.94
CA MET A 208 -7.57 -0.91 -12.38
C MET A 208 -7.02 -2.17 -11.73
N ILE A 209 -5.79 -2.54 -12.09
CA ILE A 209 -5.08 -3.64 -11.42
C ILE A 209 -4.05 -3.02 -10.47
N ILE A 210 -4.22 -3.25 -9.16
CA ILE A 210 -3.41 -2.63 -8.10
C ILE A 210 -2.57 -3.66 -7.37
N PHE A 211 -1.30 -3.36 -7.15
CA PHE A 211 -0.40 -4.15 -6.31
C PHE A 211 0.67 -3.30 -5.63
N THR A 212 1.32 -3.85 -4.62
CA THR A 212 2.40 -3.18 -3.88
C THR A 212 3.76 -3.66 -4.34
N GLY A 213 4.67 -2.72 -4.59
CA GLY A 213 6.02 -2.98 -5.12
C GLY A 213 7.11 -3.15 -4.06
N ASP A 214 6.79 -3.02 -2.77
CA ASP A 214 7.78 -2.95 -1.69
C ASP A 214 7.84 -4.19 -0.78
N ARG A 215 7.16 -5.31 -1.13
CA ARG A 215 7.25 -6.56 -0.35
C ARG A 215 7.43 -7.77 -1.24
N THR A 216 8.45 -8.57 -0.92
CA THR A 216 8.65 -9.89 -1.53
C THR A 216 7.68 -10.90 -0.93
N SER A 217 7.11 -11.80 -1.74
CA SER A 217 6.31 -12.92 -1.23
C SER A 217 7.19 -14.13 -0.87
N ALA A 218 6.69 -15.03 0.00
CA ALA A 218 7.41 -16.27 0.32
C ALA A 218 7.63 -17.15 -0.92
N ALA A 219 6.69 -17.14 -1.86
CA ALA A 219 6.75 -17.90 -3.10
C ALA A 219 7.83 -17.39 -4.07
N SER A 220 8.23 -16.11 -3.95
CA SER A 220 9.16 -15.45 -4.86
C SER A 220 10.50 -15.06 -4.25
N LYS A 221 10.89 -15.68 -3.13
CA LYS A 221 12.15 -15.38 -2.40
C LYS A 221 13.41 -15.37 -3.27
N ASN A 222 13.43 -16.14 -4.36
CA ASN A 222 14.60 -16.30 -5.25
C ASN A 222 14.52 -15.42 -6.51
N ARG A 223 13.43 -14.66 -6.68
CA ARG A 223 13.25 -13.76 -7.83
C ARG A 223 13.05 -12.34 -7.34
N VAL A 224 14.16 -11.64 -7.15
CA VAL A 224 14.19 -10.27 -6.65
C VAL A 224 15.00 -9.38 -7.57
N ILE A 225 14.68 -8.08 -7.54
CA ILE A 225 15.50 -7.04 -8.14
C ILE A 225 16.19 -6.33 -6.99
N ARG A 226 17.51 -6.35 -7.00
CA ARG A 226 18.31 -5.65 -5.98
C ARG A 226 18.53 -4.21 -6.39
N ASN A 227 18.13 -3.29 -5.53
CA ASN A 227 18.34 -1.86 -5.68
C ASN A 227 18.81 -1.27 -4.35
N ASP A 228 19.51 -0.15 -4.41
CA ASP A 228 19.79 0.64 -3.22
C ASP A 228 18.51 1.37 -2.79
N PHE A 229 18.09 1.13 -1.54
CA PHE A 229 16.99 1.80 -0.89
C PHE A 229 17.45 2.44 0.42
N LEU A 230 17.26 3.75 0.53
CA LEU A 230 17.77 4.56 1.64
C LEU A 230 19.29 4.37 1.89
N GLY A 231 20.05 4.24 0.79
CA GLY A 231 21.51 4.11 0.79
C GLY A 231 22.02 2.72 1.20
N LYS A 232 21.18 1.70 1.17
CA LYS A 232 21.57 0.31 1.42
C LYS A 232 20.93 -0.64 0.43
N PRO A 233 21.62 -1.73 0.05
CA PRO A 233 21.05 -2.76 -0.81
C PRO A 233 19.79 -3.35 -0.19
N ALA A 234 18.75 -3.48 -1.00
CA ALA A 234 17.47 -4.07 -0.62
C ALA A 234 16.89 -4.86 -1.78
N ASP A 235 16.10 -5.88 -1.47
CA ASP A 235 15.50 -6.78 -2.45
C ASP A 235 14.02 -6.43 -2.68
N PHE A 236 13.68 -6.14 -3.93
CA PHE A 236 12.31 -5.82 -4.37
C PHE A 236 11.71 -7.00 -5.15
N PRO A 237 10.37 -7.18 -5.12
CA PRO A 237 9.71 -8.32 -5.76
C PRO A 237 9.77 -8.24 -7.29
N TYR A 238 10.53 -9.09 -7.95
CA TYR A 238 10.60 -9.16 -9.42
C TYR A 238 9.23 -9.38 -10.06
N GLY A 239 8.41 -10.26 -9.47
CA GLY A 239 7.10 -10.65 -10.02
C GLY A 239 6.12 -9.50 -10.21
N VAL A 240 6.19 -8.47 -9.37
CA VAL A 240 5.36 -7.26 -9.47
C VAL A 240 5.67 -6.49 -10.75
N PHE A 241 6.94 -6.23 -11.00
CA PHE A 241 7.38 -5.45 -12.17
C PHE A 241 7.29 -6.26 -13.46
N LEU A 242 7.52 -7.60 -13.39
CA LEU A 242 7.24 -8.51 -14.49
C LEU A 242 5.76 -8.50 -14.88
N LEU A 243 4.85 -8.57 -13.91
CA LEU A 243 3.41 -8.54 -14.17
C LEU A 243 3.01 -7.23 -14.86
N ALA A 244 3.51 -6.08 -14.38
CA ALA A 244 3.28 -4.80 -15.04
C ALA A 244 3.74 -4.81 -16.51
N ALA A 245 4.88 -5.44 -16.79
CA ALA A 245 5.40 -5.59 -18.15
C ALA A 245 4.57 -6.53 -19.03
N LEU A 246 3.92 -7.54 -18.43
CA LEU A 246 3.10 -8.52 -19.17
C LEU A 246 1.70 -7.99 -19.46
N LEU A 247 1.18 -7.08 -18.63
CA LEU A 247 -0.14 -6.49 -18.80
C LEU A 247 -0.19 -5.46 -19.92
N ASP A 248 0.96 -4.95 -20.36
CA ASP A 248 1.11 -4.02 -21.49
C ASP A 248 0.16 -2.82 -21.43
N ALA A 249 0.04 -2.25 -20.23
CA ALA A 249 -0.89 -1.16 -19.93
C ALA A 249 -0.15 0.02 -19.31
N PRO A 250 -0.72 1.25 -19.35
CA PRO A 250 -0.14 2.39 -18.68
C PRO A 250 0.06 2.11 -17.18
N VAL A 251 1.28 2.36 -16.69
CA VAL A 251 1.65 2.17 -15.29
C VAL A 251 1.62 3.51 -14.57
N PHE A 252 0.97 3.56 -13.42
CA PHE A 252 0.98 4.70 -12.51
C PHE A 252 1.46 4.28 -11.12
N TYR A 253 2.17 5.18 -10.47
CA TYR A 253 2.50 5.08 -9.05
C TYR A 253 1.51 5.89 -8.24
N MET A 254 0.98 5.31 -7.16
CA MET A 254 0.02 6.03 -6.32
C MET A 254 0.37 5.91 -4.84
N PHE A 255 0.32 7.05 -4.14
CA PHE A 255 0.59 7.15 -2.71
C PHE A 255 -0.49 7.98 -2.04
N GLY A 256 -1.15 7.40 -1.03
CA GLY A 256 -2.12 8.09 -0.17
C GLY A 256 -1.50 8.36 1.20
N LEU A 257 -1.10 9.60 1.46
CA LEU A 257 -0.25 9.96 2.59
C LEU A 257 -0.95 10.95 3.51
N ARG A 258 -1.04 10.62 4.80
CA ARG A 258 -1.62 11.51 5.78
C ARG A 258 -0.77 12.78 5.94
N GLU A 259 -1.40 13.95 5.90
CA GLU A 259 -0.72 15.24 6.06
C GLU A 259 -0.02 15.33 7.40
N LYS A 260 -0.73 14.95 8.49
CA LYS A 260 -0.23 14.93 9.87
C LYS A 260 -1.02 13.94 10.73
N ILE A 261 -0.42 13.52 11.85
CA ILE A 261 -1.14 12.75 12.87
C ILE A 261 -2.21 13.65 13.50
N SER A 262 -3.47 13.32 13.29
CA SER A 262 -4.62 14.10 13.72
C SER A 262 -5.84 13.20 13.87
N ILE A 263 -6.78 13.58 14.75
CA ILE A 263 -8.14 12.99 14.81
C ILE A 263 -9.07 13.55 13.73
N PHE A 264 -8.64 14.58 13.02
CA PHE A 264 -9.28 15.11 11.81
C PHE A 264 -8.29 14.93 10.66
N PRO A 265 -8.21 13.75 10.06
CA PRO A 265 -7.19 13.43 9.06
C PRO A 265 -7.47 14.15 7.75
N ARG A 266 -6.39 14.60 7.10
CA ARG A 266 -6.35 15.03 5.71
C ARG A 266 -5.25 14.25 5.00
N TYR A 267 -5.46 13.97 3.73
CA TYR A 267 -4.58 13.08 2.98
C TYR A 267 -4.10 13.74 1.70
N ASN A 268 -2.80 13.63 1.47
CA ASN A 268 -2.18 13.96 0.21
C ASN A 268 -2.22 12.74 -0.70
N ILE A 269 -2.78 12.89 -1.89
CA ILE A 269 -2.83 11.86 -2.92
C ILE A 269 -1.90 12.24 -4.04
N TYR A 270 -0.90 11.41 -4.27
CA TYR A 270 0.06 11.56 -5.34
C TYR A 270 -0.21 10.50 -6.41
N VAL A 271 -0.32 10.91 -7.65
CA VAL A 271 -0.43 10.05 -8.82
C VAL A 271 0.65 10.47 -9.80
N GLU A 272 1.55 9.57 -10.14
CA GLU A 272 2.63 9.83 -11.09
C GLU A 272 2.69 8.72 -12.13
N LYS A 273 2.61 9.07 -13.42
CA LYS A 273 2.72 8.12 -14.52
C LYS A 273 4.16 7.64 -14.65
N SER A 274 4.36 6.33 -14.87
CA SER A 274 5.67 5.80 -15.21
C SER A 274 6.11 6.30 -16.59
N LYS A 275 7.41 6.57 -16.71
CA LYS A 275 8.05 6.93 -17.99
C LYS A 275 8.51 5.68 -18.76
N ILE A 276 8.47 4.52 -18.14
CA ILE A 276 8.93 3.27 -18.72
C ILE A 276 7.84 2.71 -19.64
N SER A 277 8.21 2.42 -20.88
CA SER A 277 7.35 1.74 -21.86
C SER A 277 7.87 0.33 -22.12
N PHE A 278 6.94 -0.59 -22.31
CA PHE A 278 7.23 -1.97 -22.71
C PHE A 278 7.05 -2.22 -24.20
N ASP A 279 6.78 -1.17 -24.99
CA ASP A 279 6.88 -1.18 -26.44
C ASP A 279 8.39 -1.22 -26.83
N CYS A 280 8.97 -2.39 -26.72
CA CYS A 280 10.39 -2.64 -26.91
C CYS A 280 10.64 -4.07 -27.41
N LYS A 281 11.86 -4.34 -27.90
CA LYS A 281 12.26 -5.70 -28.30
C LYS A 281 12.28 -6.64 -27.08
N ARG A 282 11.98 -7.91 -27.31
CA ARG A 282 11.98 -8.94 -26.25
C ARG A 282 13.28 -8.97 -25.44
N ALA A 283 14.41 -8.76 -26.09
CA ALA A 283 15.73 -8.74 -25.46
C ALA A 283 15.92 -7.57 -24.47
N GLU A 284 15.19 -6.47 -24.65
CA GLU A 284 15.29 -5.26 -23.83
C GLU A 284 14.31 -5.29 -22.65
N ARG A 285 13.32 -6.20 -22.67
CA ARG A 285 12.22 -6.25 -21.68
C ARG A 285 12.72 -6.45 -20.25
N GLU A 286 13.73 -7.29 -20.05
CA GLU A 286 14.32 -7.54 -18.73
C GLU A 286 14.93 -6.26 -18.13
N GLU A 287 15.58 -5.44 -18.95
CA GLU A 287 16.16 -4.18 -18.49
C GLU A 287 15.05 -3.16 -18.17
N ARG A 288 14.00 -3.09 -19.00
CA ARG A 288 12.84 -2.22 -18.72
C ARG A 288 12.14 -2.59 -17.40
N ILE A 289 12.06 -3.88 -17.06
CA ILE A 289 11.54 -4.35 -15.78
C ILE A 289 12.38 -3.80 -14.62
N LYS A 290 13.69 -3.82 -14.72
CA LYS A 290 14.60 -3.28 -13.71
C LYS A 290 14.52 -1.76 -13.63
N GLU A 291 14.42 -1.06 -14.77
CA GLU A 291 14.20 0.38 -14.82
C GLU A 291 12.89 0.79 -14.13
N LEU A 292 11.79 0.04 -14.36
CA LEU A 292 10.51 0.27 -13.70
C LEU A 292 10.62 0.12 -12.16
N CYS A 293 11.31 -0.93 -11.71
CA CYS A 293 11.60 -1.12 -10.30
C CYS A 293 12.44 0.03 -9.73
N PHE A 294 13.48 0.46 -10.43
CA PHE A 294 14.33 1.57 -10.01
C PHE A 294 13.54 2.88 -9.92
N GLU A 295 12.69 3.18 -10.90
CA GLU A 295 11.80 4.36 -10.86
C GLU A 295 10.87 4.32 -9.64
N PHE A 296 10.25 3.16 -9.36
CA PHE A 296 9.43 2.96 -8.15
C PHE A 296 10.23 3.22 -6.87
N VAL A 297 11.43 2.65 -6.75
CA VAL A 297 12.29 2.80 -5.56
C VAL A 297 12.62 4.26 -5.32
N LYS A 298 12.94 5.04 -6.36
CA LYS A 298 13.23 6.48 -6.23
C LYS A 298 12.03 7.28 -5.74
N LYS A 299 10.81 6.93 -6.20
CA LYS A 299 9.58 7.56 -5.71
C LYS A 299 9.32 7.18 -4.25
N LEU A 300 9.50 5.90 -3.89
CA LEU A 300 9.36 5.44 -2.52
C LEU A 300 10.36 6.16 -1.58
N GLU A 301 11.63 6.33 -1.98
CA GLU A 301 12.62 7.10 -1.23
C GLU A 301 12.20 8.56 -1.02
N LYS A 302 11.75 9.24 -2.07
CA LYS A 302 11.23 10.61 -2.02
C LYS A 302 10.15 10.74 -0.95
N PHE A 303 9.13 9.90 -1.01
CA PHE A 303 8.01 9.98 -0.08
C PHE A 303 8.35 9.47 1.33
N CYS A 304 9.30 8.55 1.49
CA CYS A 304 9.82 8.20 2.82
C CYS A 304 10.52 9.39 3.50
N VAL A 305 11.18 10.27 2.75
CA VAL A 305 11.80 11.48 3.31
C VAL A 305 10.75 12.52 3.69
N GLU A 306 9.73 12.72 2.85
CA GLU A 306 8.65 13.69 3.07
C GLU A 306 7.69 13.24 4.18
N TYR A 307 7.39 11.94 4.26
CA TYR A 307 6.44 11.31 5.19
C TYR A 307 7.10 10.21 6.03
N PRO A 308 8.12 10.52 6.82
CA PRO A 308 9.07 9.55 7.39
C PRO A 308 8.46 8.58 8.39
N GLU A 309 7.26 8.83 8.91
CA GLU A 309 6.59 8.00 9.91
C GLU A 309 5.48 7.13 9.32
N GLN A 310 5.35 7.06 7.98
CA GLN A 310 4.24 6.38 7.32
C GLN A 310 4.63 5.13 6.53
N TRP A 311 5.90 4.72 6.50
CA TRP A 311 6.28 3.44 5.92
C TRP A 311 6.14 2.31 6.94
N TYR A 312 5.11 1.47 6.72
CA TYR A 312 4.67 0.47 7.71
C TYR A 312 5.31 -0.89 7.42
N ASN A 313 6.63 -0.92 7.52
CA ASN A 313 7.42 -2.12 7.36
C ASN A 313 8.04 -2.53 8.72
N PHE A 314 7.45 -3.56 9.36
CA PHE A 314 7.84 -4.04 10.69
C PHE A 314 8.55 -5.38 10.63
N TYR A 315 9.26 -5.64 9.55
CA TYR A 315 10.16 -6.78 9.37
C TYR A 315 11.52 -6.31 8.85
N ASN A 316 12.52 -7.21 8.89
CA ASN A 316 13.84 -6.88 8.40
C ASN A 316 13.86 -6.78 6.87
N PHE A 317 13.94 -5.56 6.36
CA PHE A 317 13.87 -5.25 4.93
C PHE A 317 15.24 -5.32 4.25
N TRP A 318 16.32 -5.05 4.97
CA TRP A 318 17.69 -5.01 4.48
C TRP A 318 18.48 -6.26 4.89
N LEU A 319 17.96 -7.45 4.65
CA LEU A 319 18.65 -8.73 4.89
C LEU A 319 19.64 -9.06 3.78
#